data_c59967547dba0d7a6edd98592c23347a
#
_entry.id   c59967547dba0d7a6edd98592c23347a
#
_cell.length_a   1.000
_cell.length_b   1.000
_cell.length_c   1.000
_cell.angle_alpha   90.00
_cell.angle_beta   90.00
_cell.angle_gamma   90.00
#
_symmetry.space_group_name_H-M   'P 1'
#
loop_
_entity.id
_entity.type
_entity.pdbx_description
1 polymer ?
#
loop_
_entity_poly.entity_id
_entity_poly.type
_entity_poly.pdbx_seq_one_letter_code
_entity_poly.pdbx_strand_id
1 'polypeptide(L)'
;MKYFIAFCFALFIKVIETKAQEPFKYSVKIDSIQLSGLPGIHSFAFAEHEGKWLIIGGRTDGLHPRQPFASFPESENNTEIYVVDIENQQVWSAELNSLPTSINEQLQSSNMNFYQDADTLVLIGGYCYSQSAATHKTFPNLTTINVSGLINAIVNNTDITPFFKQITDSIFAVTGGELSKLNELYYLVGGQRFDGEYNPMGHPTYVQTYTDAIQTFTINNNGTELSFANYQKITDPIHLHRRDFNLLSHIFPDGNEGLVISSGVFQKYVDLPFLYPVEISGSDYVARTTFNQYLNNYHTAHANIYDSLENKMTSLFFGGISQYYYVDGALYQDDLVPFVNTISGITRDNTGNLVEFYIPGGMPGFKGSSSEFLPNYNLSSKHSEILKETLFEGDTITIGYILGGISSPTKNPFSMNQTNRTAADKNIYIVKLFPAAPNTIKTIHVPNPYTMEIFPNPTTAEFTIKFNVTSKVAARYFITNNSGALLQSNQIEITQPGDVVYNVVLDKSFTLQNLIVTLVIDNTFYISKSLVLQE
;
A
#
# COMPACT_ATOMS: atom_id res chain seq x y z
N MET A 1 -25.75 -63.76 -48.83
CA MET A 1 -25.57 -62.32 -49.02
C MET A 1 -26.02 -61.63 -47.74
N LYS A 2 -25.07 -61.30 -46.81
CA LYS A 2 -25.34 -60.66 -45.53
C LYS A 2 -24.84 -59.22 -45.62
N TYR A 3 -25.75 -58.26 -45.54
CA TYR A 3 -25.42 -56.82 -45.49
C TYR A 3 -25.08 -56.46 -44.06
N PHE A 4 -23.85 -55.92 -43.82
CA PHE A 4 -23.40 -55.32 -42.58
C PHE A 4 -23.68 -53.81 -42.68
N ILE A 5 -24.61 -53.29 -41.87
CA ILE A 5 -24.86 -51.86 -41.77
C ILE A 5 -23.96 -51.35 -40.64
N ALA A 6 -22.93 -50.55 -40.98
CA ALA A 6 -22.09 -49.84 -40.02
C ALA A 6 -22.80 -48.54 -39.61
N PHE A 7 -23.15 -48.42 -38.35
CA PHE A 7 -23.70 -47.21 -37.73
C PHE A 7 -22.52 -46.34 -37.24
N CYS A 8 -22.21 -45.27 -38.00
CA CYS A 8 -21.26 -44.24 -37.52
C CYS A 8 -21.93 -43.34 -36.48
N PHE A 9 -21.58 -43.48 -35.22
CA PHE A 9 -21.92 -42.53 -34.16
C PHE A 9 -20.96 -41.33 -34.27
N ALA A 10 -21.42 -40.22 -34.82
CA ALA A 10 -20.70 -38.95 -34.75
C ALA A 10 -20.87 -38.35 -33.35
N LEU A 11 -19.82 -38.45 -32.53
CA LEU A 11 -19.73 -37.77 -31.24
C LEU A 11 -19.50 -36.28 -31.50
N PHE A 12 -20.54 -35.46 -31.39
CA PHE A 12 -20.38 -34.01 -31.31
C PHE A 12 -19.80 -33.63 -29.94
N ILE A 13 -18.49 -33.51 -29.87
CA ILE A 13 -17.82 -32.85 -28.73
C ILE A 13 -18.13 -31.37 -28.88
N LYS A 14 -19.10 -30.85 -28.09
CA LYS A 14 -19.21 -29.43 -27.87
C LYS A 14 -17.95 -29.00 -27.13
N VAL A 15 -17.01 -28.39 -27.83
CA VAL A 15 -15.93 -27.61 -27.19
C VAL A 15 -16.64 -26.44 -26.49
N ILE A 16 -16.83 -26.55 -25.21
CA ILE A 16 -17.21 -25.41 -24.38
C ILE A 16 -15.93 -24.57 -24.34
N GLU A 17 -15.84 -23.54 -25.16
CA GLU A 17 -14.87 -22.47 -24.94
C GLU A 17 -15.20 -21.85 -23.58
N THR A 18 -14.50 -22.26 -22.56
CA THR A 18 -14.46 -21.52 -21.30
C THR A 18 -13.78 -20.19 -21.63
N LYS A 19 -14.58 -19.14 -21.90
CA LYS A 19 -14.06 -17.78 -21.88
C LYS A 19 -13.39 -17.61 -20.53
N ALA A 20 -12.11 -17.29 -20.54
CA ALA A 20 -11.42 -16.88 -19.31
C ALA A 20 -12.26 -15.75 -18.69
N GLN A 21 -12.69 -15.93 -17.45
CA GLN A 21 -13.47 -14.93 -16.75
C GLN A 21 -12.62 -13.67 -16.60
N GLU A 22 -13.16 -12.51 -16.96
CA GLU A 22 -12.43 -11.26 -16.82
C GLU A 22 -12.11 -11.02 -15.33
N PRO A 23 -10.90 -10.54 -14.99
CA PRO A 23 -10.48 -10.35 -13.60
C PRO A 23 -11.36 -9.31 -12.88
N PHE A 24 -11.90 -8.34 -13.62
CA PHE A 24 -12.79 -7.31 -13.12
C PHE A 24 -13.83 -6.95 -14.17
N LYS A 25 -15.06 -6.73 -13.77
CA LYS A 25 -16.21 -6.55 -14.70
C LYS A 25 -16.62 -5.09 -14.93
N TYR A 26 -15.90 -4.13 -14.34
CA TYR A 26 -16.21 -2.71 -14.48
C TYR A 26 -15.06 -1.93 -15.12
N SER A 27 -15.43 -0.87 -15.85
CA SER A 27 -14.56 0.21 -16.24
C SER A 27 -14.67 1.37 -15.24
N VAL A 28 -13.67 2.24 -15.23
CA VAL A 28 -13.61 3.40 -14.32
C VAL A 28 -13.80 4.70 -15.10
N LYS A 29 -14.61 5.60 -14.57
CA LYS A 29 -14.71 6.99 -14.99
C LYS A 29 -14.33 7.91 -13.83
N ILE A 30 -13.48 8.89 -14.10
CA ILE A 30 -13.04 9.89 -13.13
C ILE A 30 -13.62 11.25 -13.55
N ASP A 31 -14.50 11.79 -12.72
CA ASP A 31 -14.94 13.19 -12.81
C ASP A 31 -14.19 13.99 -11.73
N SER A 32 -14.15 15.32 -11.81
CA SER A 32 -13.48 16.14 -10.80
C SER A 32 -14.26 17.40 -10.45
N ILE A 33 -14.14 17.81 -9.19
CA ILE A 33 -14.67 19.06 -8.66
C ILE A 33 -13.59 19.77 -7.84
N GLN A 34 -13.77 21.05 -7.58
CA GLN A 34 -12.99 21.85 -6.61
C GLN A 34 -13.93 22.53 -5.65
N LEU A 35 -13.55 22.59 -4.38
CA LEU A 35 -14.29 23.29 -3.35
C LEU A 35 -13.55 24.56 -2.93
N SER A 36 -14.27 25.66 -2.86
CA SER A 36 -13.74 26.91 -2.31
C SER A 36 -13.46 26.73 -0.82
N GLY A 37 -12.27 27.15 -0.36
CA GLY A 37 -11.85 27.03 1.03
C GLY A 37 -11.07 25.76 1.35
N LEU A 38 -11.00 24.78 0.44
CA LEU A 38 -10.12 23.61 0.60
C LEU A 38 -8.84 23.83 -0.21
N PRO A 39 -7.64 23.85 0.42
CA PRO A 39 -6.37 23.94 -0.30
C PRO A 39 -6.03 22.64 -1.02
N GLY A 40 -5.03 22.65 -1.90
CA GLY A 40 -4.34 21.44 -2.28
C GLY A 40 -3.62 20.87 -1.06
N ILE A 41 -3.70 19.56 -0.88
CA ILE A 41 -3.12 18.89 0.29
C ILE A 41 -2.68 17.46 -0.08
N HIS A 42 -1.63 16.94 0.56
CA HIS A 42 -1.19 15.55 0.41
C HIS A 42 -0.65 14.98 1.71
N SER A 43 -0.56 13.66 1.83
CA SER A 43 0.01 12.97 3.01
C SER A 43 -0.69 13.32 4.32
N PHE A 44 -1.98 13.51 4.28
CA PHE A 44 -2.86 13.86 5.40
C PHE A 44 -3.57 12.62 5.97
N ALA A 45 -4.16 12.76 7.15
CA ALA A 45 -5.10 11.80 7.73
C ALA A 45 -6.53 12.28 7.55
N PHE A 46 -7.48 11.34 7.42
CA PHE A 46 -8.89 11.69 7.32
C PHE A 46 -9.78 10.81 8.21
N ALA A 47 -10.98 11.30 8.48
CA ALA A 47 -12.09 10.56 9.06
C ALA A 47 -13.42 11.02 8.44
N GLU A 48 -14.49 10.27 8.70
CA GLU A 48 -15.84 10.59 8.22
C GLU A 48 -16.86 10.45 9.35
N HIS A 49 -17.83 11.36 9.37
CA HIS A 49 -19.02 11.26 10.19
C HIS A 49 -20.21 11.93 9.51
N GLU A 50 -21.30 11.17 9.30
CA GLU A 50 -22.55 11.65 8.70
C GLU A 50 -22.36 12.43 7.38
N GLY A 51 -21.54 11.89 6.48
CA GLY A 51 -21.26 12.47 5.16
C GLY A 51 -20.28 13.64 5.17
N LYS A 52 -19.73 14.02 6.32
CA LYS A 52 -18.69 15.06 6.44
C LYS A 52 -17.32 14.45 6.66
N TRP A 53 -16.36 14.91 5.89
CA TRP A 53 -14.96 14.49 6.02
C TRP A 53 -14.21 15.42 6.96
N LEU A 54 -13.39 14.85 7.83
CA LEU A 54 -12.43 15.53 8.69
C LEU A 54 -11.04 15.31 8.09
N ILE A 55 -10.27 16.36 7.83
CA ILE A 55 -8.95 16.31 7.18
C ILE A 55 -7.94 16.97 8.11
N ILE A 56 -6.84 16.27 8.44
CA ILE A 56 -5.87 16.70 9.44
C ILE A 56 -4.45 16.43 8.95
N GLY A 57 -3.55 17.38 9.17
CA GLY A 57 -2.12 17.25 8.83
C GLY A 57 -1.87 17.31 7.33
N GLY A 58 -0.72 16.80 6.94
CA GLY A 58 -0.29 16.84 5.54
C GLY A 58 0.45 18.13 5.17
N ARG A 59 0.67 18.29 3.87
CA ARG A 59 1.43 19.42 3.31
C ARG A 59 0.69 20.06 2.15
N THR A 60 0.98 21.35 1.92
CA THR A 60 0.36 22.19 0.90
C THR A 60 1.26 22.44 -0.31
N ASP A 61 2.54 22.05 -0.27
CA ASP A 61 3.48 22.10 -1.39
C ASP A 61 3.34 20.87 -2.32
N GLY A 62 4.34 20.65 -3.17
CA GLY A 62 4.45 19.46 -4.02
C GLY A 62 5.47 18.47 -3.49
N LEU A 63 6.07 17.72 -4.41
CA LEU A 63 7.15 16.79 -4.08
C LEU A 63 8.35 17.55 -3.52
N HIS A 64 8.91 17.05 -2.42
CA HIS A 64 10.05 17.67 -1.76
C HIS A 64 11.25 17.85 -2.73
N PRO A 65 11.98 18.98 -2.64
CA PRO A 65 13.17 19.24 -3.44
C PRO A 65 14.30 18.25 -3.17
N ARG A 66 15.25 18.18 -4.11
CA ARG A 66 16.53 17.47 -3.92
C ARG A 66 17.50 18.24 -3.04
N GLN A 67 17.34 19.57 -2.93
CA GLN A 67 18.19 20.45 -2.15
C GLN A 67 17.80 20.34 -0.66
N PRO A 68 18.73 19.97 0.24
CA PRO A 68 18.43 19.74 1.65
C PRO A 68 17.77 20.95 2.33
N PHE A 69 18.33 22.14 2.11
CA PHE A 69 17.87 23.37 2.72
C PHE A 69 16.47 23.85 2.25
N ALA A 70 15.88 23.15 1.30
CA ALA A 70 14.55 23.43 0.77
C ALA A 70 13.58 22.26 0.97
N SER A 71 14.04 21.17 1.60
CA SER A 71 13.21 19.98 1.83
C SER A 71 12.34 20.17 3.05
N PHE A 72 11.03 19.92 2.89
CA PHE A 72 10.02 19.97 3.94
C PHE A 72 10.00 21.28 4.76
N PRO A 73 9.93 22.48 4.10
CA PRO A 73 9.89 23.75 4.83
C PRO A 73 8.64 23.81 5.72
N GLU A 74 8.81 24.37 6.92
CA GLU A 74 7.74 24.51 7.90
C GLU A 74 6.52 25.28 7.36
N SER A 75 6.78 26.30 6.51
CA SER A 75 5.73 27.14 5.91
C SER A 75 4.71 26.40 5.07
N GLU A 76 5.03 25.18 4.65
CA GLU A 76 4.18 24.33 3.81
C GLU A 76 3.50 23.20 4.63
N ASN A 77 3.66 23.18 5.94
CA ASN A 77 2.86 22.31 6.79
C ASN A 77 1.42 22.80 6.81
N ASN A 78 0.46 21.88 6.76
CA ASN A 78 -0.92 22.24 7.00
C ASN A 78 -1.14 22.56 8.48
N THR A 79 -1.60 23.77 8.78
CA THR A 79 -1.83 24.29 10.14
C THR A 79 -3.30 24.37 10.52
N GLU A 80 -4.19 23.84 9.68
CA GLU A 80 -5.63 23.84 9.90
C GLU A 80 -6.21 22.43 9.84
N ILE A 81 -7.34 22.25 10.51
CA ILE A 81 -8.22 21.09 10.38
C ILE A 81 -9.38 21.51 9.49
N TYR A 82 -9.67 20.73 8.44
CA TYR A 82 -10.80 21.01 7.55
C TYR A 82 -11.94 20.03 7.80
N VAL A 83 -13.17 20.56 7.70
CA VAL A 83 -14.40 19.77 7.60
C VAL A 83 -14.99 20.03 6.23
N VAL A 84 -15.27 18.95 5.49
CA VAL A 84 -15.80 19.02 4.11
C VAL A 84 -17.13 18.30 4.04
N ASP A 85 -18.16 19.00 3.63
CA ASP A 85 -19.45 18.44 3.23
C ASP A 85 -19.49 18.43 1.69
N ILE A 86 -19.24 17.23 1.12
CA ILE A 86 -19.13 17.09 -0.34
C ILE A 86 -20.47 17.26 -1.05
N GLU A 87 -21.56 16.87 -0.39
CA GLU A 87 -22.91 16.94 -0.96
C GLU A 87 -23.39 18.38 -1.07
N ASN A 88 -23.17 19.18 -0.01
CA ASN A 88 -23.54 20.59 0.04
C ASN A 88 -22.42 21.52 -0.46
N GLN A 89 -21.27 21.00 -0.85
CA GLN A 89 -20.08 21.72 -1.32
C GLN A 89 -19.64 22.82 -0.33
N GLN A 90 -19.62 22.49 0.96
CA GLN A 90 -19.24 23.39 2.04
C GLN A 90 -17.92 22.94 2.68
N VAL A 91 -17.13 23.92 3.11
CA VAL A 91 -15.87 23.71 3.80
C VAL A 91 -15.81 24.62 5.02
N TRP A 92 -15.45 24.07 6.17
CA TRP A 92 -15.14 24.79 7.40
C TRP A 92 -13.72 24.45 7.82
N SER A 93 -13.09 25.33 8.58
CA SER A 93 -11.76 25.03 9.14
C SER A 93 -11.60 25.57 10.57
N ALA A 94 -10.63 25.00 11.28
CA ALA A 94 -10.16 25.50 12.57
C ALA A 94 -8.63 25.45 12.63
N GLU A 95 -8.02 26.51 13.14
CA GLU A 95 -6.58 26.59 13.33
C GLU A 95 -6.10 25.69 14.49
N LEU A 96 -4.93 25.06 14.33
CA LEU A 96 -4.30 24.20 15.34
C LEU A 96 -3.69 24.97 16.52
N ASN A 97 -3.50 26.29 16.40
CA ASN A 97 -2.79 27.12 17.36
C ASN A 97 -3.45 27.20 18.76
N SER A 98 -4.73 26.85 18.88
CA SER A 98 -5.45 26.77 20.15
C SER A 98 -5.13 25.49 20.97
N LEU A 99 -4.54 24.49 20.32
CA LEU A 99 -4.24 23.19 20.93
C LEU A 99 -2.93 23.21 21.74
N PRO A 100 -2.78 22.33 22.74
CA PRO A 100 -1.49 22.11 23.41
C PRO A 100 -0.37 21.85 22.40
N THR A 101 0.83 22.37 22.65
CA THR A 101 1.98 22.32 21.74
C THR A 101 2.26 20.93 21.18
N SER A 102 2.22 19.88 22.01
CA SER A 102 2.51 18.51 21.59
C SER A 102 1.47 17.96 20.60
N ILE A 103 0.20 18.36 20.73
CA ILE A 103 -0.87 17.99 19.81
C ILE A 103 -0.75 18.83 18.53
N ASN A 104 -0.64 20.15 18.67
CA ASN A 104 -0.49 21.07 17.54
C ASN A 104 0.67 20.67 16.62
N GLU A 105 1.87 20.41 17.14
CA GLU A 105 3.03 20.03 16.33
C GLU A 105 2.83 18.68 15.63
N GLN A 106 2.28 17.67 16.31
CA GLN A 106 2.00 16.38 15.67
C GLN A 106 0.99 16.52 14.55
N LEU A 107 -0.10 17.27 14.75
CA LEU A 107 -1.17 17.41 13.76
C LEU A 107 -0.78 18.22 12.51
N GLN A 108 0.39 18.85 12.49
CA GLN A 108 0.98 19.48 11.29
C GLN A 108 1.82 18.50 10.46
N SER A 109 1.95 17.24 10.91
CA SER A 109 2.81 16.26 10.27
C SER A 109 2.24 15.72 8.98
N SER A 110 3.14 15.32 8.09
CA SER A 110 2.84 14.47 6.94
C SER A 110 3.03 13.00 7.29
N ASN A 111 2.38 12.12 6.53
CA ASN A 111 2.51 10.66 6.62
C ASN A 111 2.32 10.13 8.05
N MET A 112 1.33 10.65 8.75
CA MET A 112 0.82 10.05 9.99
C MET A 112 0.15 8.72 9.64
N ASN A 113 0.37 7.71 10.50
CA ASN A 113 -0.37 6.46 10.40
C ASN A 113 -1.72 6.66 11.07
N PHE A 114 -2.82 6.36 10.39
CA PHE A 114 -4.14 6.65 10.93
C PHE A 114 -5.16 5.54 10.65
N TYR A 115 -6.16 5.47 11.51
CA TYR A 115 -7.31 4.59 11.35
C TYR A 115 -8.51 5.16 12.10
N GLN A 116 -9.68 5.13 11.48
CA GLN A 116 -10.93 5.48 12.13
C GLN A 116 -11.63 4.23 12.66
N ASP A 117 -11.78 4.16 13.98
CA ASP A 117 -12.55 3.13 14.69
C ASP A 117 -13.85 3.74 15.22
N ALA A 118 -14.93 3.50 14.54
CA ALA A 118 -16.24 4.10 14.81
C ALA A 118 -16.15 5.65 14.89
N ASP A 119 -16.41 6.26 16.03
CA ASP A 119 -16.34 7.70 16.25
C ASP A 119 -14.97 8.19 16.76
N THR A 120 -13.96 7.34 16.69
CA THR A 120 -12.60 7.68 17.13
C THR A 120 -11.61 7.59 15.99
N LEU A 121 -10.97 8.70 15.62
CA LEU A 121 -9.80 8.69 14.76
C LEU A 121 -8.54 8.50 15.61
N VAL A 122 -7.73 7.52 15.28
CA VAL A 122 -6.42 7.25 15.89
C VAL A 122 -5.34 7.75 14.94
N LEU A 123 -4.44 8.59 15.44
CA LEU A 123 -3.28 9.12 14.71
C LEU A 123 -1.99 8.70 15.42
N ILE A 124 -1.00 8.20 14.67
CA ILE A 124 0.29 7.78 15.20
C ILE A 124 1.42 8.39 14.38
N GLY A 125 2.40 8.95 15.09
CA GLY A 125 3.64 9.41 14.48
C GLY A 125 3.47 10.62 13.56
N GLY A 126 4.01 10.49 12.34
CA GLY A 126 4.10 11.58 11.37
C GLY A 126 5.42 12.34 11.47
N TYR A 127 5.80 13.06 10.41
CA TYR A 127 7.07 13.77 10.28
C TYR A 127 6.84 15.21 9.83
N CYS A 128 7.40 16.16 10.57
CA CYS A 128 7.52 17.55 10.16
C CYS A 128 8.58 18.31 11.01
N TYR A 129 8.77 19.60 10.73
CA TYR A 129 9.56 20.48 11.61
C TYR A 129 8.83 20.69 12.93
N SER A 130 9.54 20.52 14.04
CA SER A 130 9.07 20.77 15.40
C SER A 130 9.71 22.07 15.91
N GLN A 131 8.90 23.08 16.15
CA GLN A 131 9.39 24.36 16.72
C GLN A 131 9.96 24.16 18.11
N SER A 132 9.32 23.33 18.95
CA SER A 132 9.77 23.08 20.30
C SER A 132 11.12 22.33 20.38
N ALA A 133 11.40 21.47 19.39
CA ALA A 133 12.67 20.76 19.25
C ALA A 133 13.68 21.49 18.34
N ALA A 134 13.28 22.53 17.63
CA ALA A 134 14.06 23.28 16.64
C ALA A 134 14.71 22.36 15.58
N THR A 135 14.01 21.31 15.15
CA THR A 135 14.46 20.34 14.16
C THR A 135 13.28 19.58 13.57
N HIS A 136 13.51 18.95 12.40
CA HIS A 136 12.59 17.96 11.88
C HIS A 136 12.67 16.65 12.66
N LYS A 137 11.54 16.01 12.90
CA LYS A 137 11.48 14.75 13.64
C LYS A 137 10.23 13.94 13.32
N THR A 138 10.30 12.66 13.62
CA THR A 138 9.13 11.79 13.71
C THR A 138 8.55 11.87 15.12
N PHE A 139 7.26 12.18 15.23
CA PHE A 139 6.61 12.36 16.54
C PHE A 139 6.34 11.03 17.23
N PRO A 140 6.71 10.87 18.51
CA PRO A 140 6.49 9.64 19.27
C PRO A 140 5.11 9.62 19.94
N ASN A 141 4.08 10.08 19.23
CA ASN A 141 2.77 10.31 19.80
C ASN A 141 1.70 9.40 19.20
N LEU A 142 0.79 8.93 20.04
CA LEU A 142 -0.52 8.41 19.65
C LEU A 142 -1.56 9.41 20.14
N THR A 143 -2.35 9.93 19.21
CA THR A 143 -3.46 10.86 19.48
C THR A 143 -4.78 10.22 19.07
N THR A 144 -5.78 10.30 19.92
CA THR A 144 -7.16 9.92 19.59
C THR A 144 -8.04 11.15 19.53
N ILE A 145 -8.96 11.16 18.57
CA ILE A 145 -9.86 12.27 18.28
C ILE A 145 -11.29 11.76 18.29
N ASN A 146 -12.18 12.44 19.02
CA ASN A 146 -13.61 12.22 18.88
C ASN A 146 -14.11 12.92 17.61
N VAL A 147 -14.44 12.14 16.57
CA VAL A 147 -14.70 12.66 15.22
C VAL A 147 -15.98 13.49 15.16
N SER A 148 -17.09 12.97 15.65
CA SER A 148 -18.38 13.67 15.64
C SER A 148 -18.35 14.98 16.44
N GLY A 149 -17.73 14.94 17.62
CA GLY A 149 -17.56 16.11 18.47
C GLY A 149 -16.72 17.20 17.82
N LEU A 150 -15.58 16.81 17.23
CA LEU A 150 -14.67 17.75 16.56
C LEU A 150 -15.31 18.37 15.30
N ILE A 151 -15.96 17.57 14.46
CA ILE A 151 -16.70 18.06 13.28
C ILE A 151 -17.76 19.10 13.73
N ASN A 152 -18.56 18.77 14.74
CA ASN A 152 -19.58 19.67 15.25
C ASN A 152 -18.97 20.97 15.83
N ALA A 153 -17.85 20.88 16.53
CA ALA A 153 -17.18 22.06 17.07
C ALA A 153 -16.67 22.98 15.96
N ILE A 154 -16.06 22.44 14.92
CA ILE A 154 -15.55 23.23 13.78
C ILE A 154 -16.70 23.87 13.02
N VAL A 155 -17.77 23.13 12.70
CA VAL A 155 -18.94 23.66 11.99
C VAL A 155 -19.62 24.81 12.76
N ASN A 156 -19.67 24.70 14.09
CA ASN A 156 -20.29 25.71 14.96
C ASN A 156 -19.31 26.77 15.49
N ASN A 157 -18.01 26.70 15.09
CA ASN A 157 -16.97 27.62 15.53
C ASN A 157 -16.85 27.69 17.07
N THR A 158 -16.76 26.53 17.72
CA THR A 158 -16.59 26.38 19.16
C THR A 158 -15.23 25.78 19.51
N ASP A 159 -14.88 25.70 20.81
CA ASP A 159 -13.62 25.15 21.27
C ASP A 159 -13.42 23.70 20.80
N ILE A 160 -12.31 23.45 20.13
CA ILE A 160 -11.93 22.12 19.60
C ILE A 160 -11.09 21.30 20.58
N THR A 161 -10.52 21.95 21.62
CA THR A 161 -9.55 21.33 22.55
C THR A 161 -10.06 20.06 23.25
N PRO A 162 -11.35 19.94 23.65
CA PRO A 162 -11.82 18.78 24.42
C PRO A 162 -11.85 17.46 23.66
N PHE A 163 -11.70 17.48 22.33
CA PHE A 163 -11.88 16.30 21.49
C PHE A 163 -10.60 15.50 21.26
N PHE A 164 -9.47 15.95 21.80
CA PHE A 164 -8.17 15.33 21.63
C PHE A 164 -7.67 14.69 22.94
N LYS A 165 -7.06 13.51 22.82
CA LYS A 165 -6.24 12.89 23.86
C LYS A 165 -4.97 12.37 23.25
N GLN A 166 -3.86 12.48 23.97
CA GLN A 166 -2.55 12.09 23.47
C GLN A 166 -1.74 11.36 24.53
N ILE A 167 -1.04 10.33 24.10
CA ILE A 167 0.04 9.67 24.86
C ILE A 167 1.33 9.68 24.05
N THR A 168 2.45 9.53 24.75
CA THR A 168 3.79 9.54 24.13
C THR A 168 4.53 8.26 24.50
N ASP A 169 5.00 7.55 23.47
CA ASP A 169 5.92 6.42 23.62
C ASP A 169 6.77 6.29 22.35
N SER A 170 8.03 5.89 22.52
CA SER A 170 8.99 5.75 21.41
C SER A 170 8.57 4.75 20.33
N ILE A 171 7.72 3.78 20.65
CA ILE A 171 7.18 2.81 19.70
C ILE A 171 6.29 3.46 18.63
N PHE A 172 5.70 4.62 18.95
CA PHE A 172 4.84 5.40 18.04
C PHE A 172 5.62 6.36 17.14
N ALA A 173 6.95 6.45 17.28
CA ALA A 173 7.78 7.28 16.41
C ALA A 173 7.93 6.63 15.02
N VAL A 174 6.84 6.61 14.25
CA VAL A 174 6.74 5.99 12.92
C VAL A 174 6.09 6.97 11.93
N THR A 175 6.65 7.07 10.72
CA THR A 175 6.10 7.81 9.59
C THR A 175 6.19 6.97 8.32
N GLY A 176 5.28 7.16 7.36
CA GLY A 176 5.26 6.41 6.10
C GLY A 176 4.99 4.91 6.26
N GLY A 177 4.45 4.49 7.40
CA GLY A 177 3.79 3.21 7.61
C GLY A 177 2.29 3.38 7.50
N GLU A 178 1.54 2.35 7.90
CA GLU A 178 0.08 2.37 7.89
C GLU A 178 -0.49 1.79 9.18
N LEU A 179 -1.66 2.28 9.58
CA LEU A 179 -2.41 1.80 10.73
C LEU A 179 -3.72 1.17 10.26
N SER A 180 -4.05 -0.01 10.76
CA SER A 180 -5.36 -0.63 10.56
C SER A 180 -5.79 -1.37 11.83
N LYS A 181 -7.01 -1.92 11.82
CA LYS A 181 -7.54 -2.70 12.94
C LYS A 181 -8.22 -3.97 12.45
N LEU A 182 -7.87 -5.10 13.07
CA LEU A 182 -8.58 -6.37 12.90
C LEU A 182 -9.09 -6.82 14.27
N ASN A 183 -10.40 -6.96 14.39
CA ASN A 183 -11.06 -7.18 15.67
C ASN A 183 -10.69 -6.10 16.70
N GLU A 184 -10.08 -6.50 17.84
CA GLU A 184 -9.67 -5.56 18.89
C GLU A 184 -8.20 -5.10 18.79
N LEU A 185 -7.42 -5.63 17.84
CA LEU A 185 -6.00 -5.32 17.68
C LEU A 185 -5.77 -4.27 16.61
N TYR A 186 -5.03 -3.23 16.95
CA TYR A 186 -4.45 -2.31 16.00
C TYR A 186 -3.16 -2.88 15.44
N TYR A 187 -2.93 -2.67 14.15
CA TYR A 187 -1.77 -3.09 13.38
C TYR A 187 -1.06 -1.86 12.86
N LEU A 188 0.08 -1.50 13.45
CA LEU A 188 1.00 -0.49 12.93
C LEU A 188 2.05 -1.21 12.09
N VAL A 189 1.96 -1.04 10.78
CA VAL A 189 2.70 -1.84 9.80
C VAL A 189 3.78 -0.99 9.15
N GLY A 190 4.98 -1.54 9.00
CA GLY A 190 6.08 -0.93 8.25
C GLY A 190 6.44 0.48 8.70
N GLY A 191 6.86 1.32 7.73
CA GLY A 191 7.28 2.68 8.00
C GLY A 191 8.67 2.80 8.60
N GLN A 192 8.98 3.99 9.06
CA GLN A 192 10.31 4.35 9.55
C GLN A 192 10.23 5.41 10.64
N ARG A 193 11.26 5.49 11.46
CA ARG A 193 11.60 6.69 12.22
C ARG A 193 12.61 7.50 11.41
N PHE A 194 12.35 8.81 11.30
CA PHE A 194 13.19 9.74 10.55
C PHE A 194 13.37 10.99 11.39
N ASP A 195 14.59 11.23 11.88
CA ASP A 195 14.91 12.37 12.71
C ASP A 195 15.99 13.23 12.05
N GLY A 196 15.79 14.53 11.94
CA GLY A 196 16.64 15.49 11.25
C GLY A 196 16.09 15.92 9.91
N GLU A 197 16.79 16.85 9.25
CA GLU A 197 16.40 17.40 7.95
C GLU A 197 16.76 16.46 6.82
N TYR A 198 15.79 16.13 5.97
CA TYR A 198 15.99 15.25 4.82
C TYR A 198 17.02 15.82 3.82
N ASN A 199 18.05 15.02 3.51
CA ASN A 199 19.12 15.40 2.60
C ASN A 199 19.49 14.25 1.65
N PRO A 200 18.98 14.23 0.40
CA PRO A 200 19.29 13.18 -0.56
C PRO A 200 20.68 13.36 -1.22
N MET A 201 21.42 14.45 -0.92
CA MET A 201 22.63 14.84 -1.65
C MET A 201 23.94 14.41 -0.98
N GLY A 202 23.93 13.57 0.03
CA GLY A 202 25.11 12.80 0.38
C GLY A 202 25.81 13.09 1.71
N HIS A 203 25.41 14.06 2.51
CA HIS A 203 25.84 14.15 3.94
C HIS A 203 24.59 14.02 4.80
N PRO A 204 24.44 12.93 5.55
CA PRO A 204 23.21 12.72 6.31
C PRO A 204 23.11 13.79 7.42
N THR A 205 22.14 14.68 7.26
CA THR A 205 21.66 15.60 8.29
C THR A 205 20.54 14.96 9.12
N TYR A 206 20.28 13.66 8.90
CA TYR A 206 19.22 12.88 9.49
C TYR A 206 19.67 11.49 9.89
N VAL A 207 18.87 10.87 10.75
CA VAL A 207 18.94 9.44 11.07
C VAL A 207 17.64 8.79 10.62
N GLN A 208 17.76 7.73 9.82
CA GLN A 208 16.63 6.95 9.30
C GLN A 208 16.72 5.52 9.82
N THR A 209 15.66 5.04 10.41
CA THR A 209 15.55 3.66 10.91
C THR A 209 14.22 3.09 10.50
N TYR A 210 14.23 2.10 9.60
CA TYR A 210 13.02 1.35 9.26
C TYR A 210 12.53 0.54 10.45
N THR A 211 11.23 0.38 10.59
CA THR A 211 10.64 -0.48 11.63
C THR A 211 10.88 -1.95 11.34
N ASP A 212 10.91 -2.32 10.06
CA ASP A 212 11.01 -3.68 9.53
C ASP A 212 9.98 -4.62 10.18
N ALA A 213 8.78 -4.11 10.50
CA ALA A 213 7.91 -4.81 11.43
C ALA A 213 6.40 -4.65 11.17
N ILE A 214 5.67 -5.63 11.70
CA ILE A 214 4.27 -5.52 12.06
C ILE A 214 4.23 -5.39 13.59
N GLN A 215 3.66 -4.31 14.09
CA GLN A 215 3.47 -4.05 15.52
C GLN A 215 1.99 -4.13 15.83
N THR A 216 1.60 -4.87 16.87
CA THR A 216 0.20 -4.99 17.28
C THR A 216 0.01 -4.56 18.73
N PHE A 217 -1.12 -3.95 19.02
CA PHE A 217 -1.48 -3.50 20.38
C PHE A 217 -2.99 -3.24 20.48
N THR A 218 -3.47 -3.10 21.69
CA THR A 218 -4.83 -2.62 21.98
C THR A 218 -4.78 -1.20 22.53
N ILE A 219 -5.78 -0.38 22.22
CA ILE A 219 -5.96 0.97 22.76
C ILE A 219 -7.10 0.93 23.78
N ASN A 220 -6.84 1.47 24.96
CA ASN A 220 -7.84 1.68 26.01
C ASN A 220 -8.13 3.18 26.13
N ASN A 221 -9.34 3.59 25.75
CA ASN A 221 -9.83 4.95 25.92
C ASN A 221 -11.15 4.91 26.70
N ASN A 222 -11.08 5.10 28.01
CA ASN A 222 -12.25 5.04 28.89
C ASN A 222 -12.99 6.38 29.04
N GLY A 223 -12.69 7.36 28.18
CA GLY A 223 -13.25 8.71 28.25
C GLY A 223 -12.38 9.66 29.09
N THR A 224 -11.68 9.19 30.12
CA THR A 224 -10.81 10.00 30.98
C THR A 224 -9.33 9.77 30.69
N GLU A 225 -8.93 8.53 30.52
CA GLU A 225 -7.54 8.11 30.29
C GLU A 225 -7.39 7.44 28.94
N LEU A 226 -6.25 7.69 28.29
CA LEU A 226 -5.78 7.02 27.09
C LEU A 226 -4.55 6.20 27.43
N SER A 227 -4.55 4.92 27.07
CA SER A 227 -3.42 4.01 27.24
C SER A 227 -3.42 2.93 26.17
N PHE A 228 -2.32 2.18 26.05
CA PHE A 228 -2.24 1.00 25.19
C PHE A 228 -1.74 -0.20 26.00
N ALA A 229 -2.02 -1.41 25.47
CA ALA A 229 -1.62 -2.67 26.10
C ALA A 229 -1.39 -3.77 25.05
N ASN A 230 -0.97 -4.96 25.48
CA ASN A 230 -0.82 -6.16 24.64
C ASN A 230 0.11 -5.94 23.43
N TYR A 231 1.13 -5.09 23.59
CA TYR A 231 2.09 -4.81 22.52
C TYR A 231 2.88 -6.05 22.13
N GLN A 232 2.91 -6.33 20.82
CA GLN A 232 3.74 -7.36 20.19
C GLN A 232 4.40 -6.80 18.93
N LYS A 233 5.52 -7.40 18.52
CA LYS A 233 6.26 -7.00 17.33
C LYS A 233 6.82 -8.22 16.61
N ILE A 234 6.51 -8.32 15.31
CA ILE A 234 7.13 -9.27 14.38
C ILE A 234 8.06 -8.48 13.47
N THR A 235 9.29 -8.94 13.32
CA THR A 235 10.31 -8.22 12.53
C THR A 235 10.81 -9.09 11.38
N ASP A 236 10.82 -8.52 10.16
CA ASP A 236 11.44 -9.12 8.97
C ASP A 236 12.11 -8.02 8.14
N PRO A 237 13.44 -7.93 8.15
CA PRO A 237 14.16 -6.86 7.47
C PRO A 237 14.19 -7.01 5.94
N ILE A 238 13.55 -8.02 5.37
CA ILE A 238 13.46 -8.23 3.92
C ILE A 238 12.04 -7.95 3.43
N HIS A 239 11.04 -8.65 3.97
CA HIS A 239 9.68 -8.55 3.46
C HIS A 239 8.90 -7.38 4.06
N LEU A 240 9.25 -6.95 5.27
CA LEU A 240 8.62 -5.84 6.00
C LEU A 240 9.46 -4.54 5.98
N HIS A 241 10.59 -4.52 5.25
CA HIS A 241 11.42 -3.33 5.03
C HIS A 241 10.74 -2.37 4.05
N ARG A 242 9.57 -1.85 4.42
CA ARG A 242 8.71 -1.07 3.52
C ARG A 242 8.20 0.21 4.19
N ARG A 243 8.09 1.26 3.39
CA ARG A 243 7.36 2.50 3.70
C ARG A 243 6.58 2.94 2.47
N ASP A 244 5.67 3.87 2.64
CA ASP A 244 4.89 4.47 1.55
C ASP A 244 4.20 3.40 0.67
N PHE A 245 3.70 2.33 1.28
CA PHE A 245 2.94 1.26 0.65
C PHE A 245 1.43 1.53 0.77
N ASN A 246 0.60 0.65 0.20
CA ASN A 246 -0.84 0.67 0.44
C ASN A 246 -1.17 -0.53 1.36
N LEU A 247 -1.85 -0.29 2.47
CA LEU A 247 -2.35 -1.34 3.36
C LEU A 247 -3.84 -1.57 3.07
N LEU A 248 -4.15 -2.73 2.52
CA LEU A 248 -5.47 -3.06 2.00
C LEU A 248 -6.24 -3.89 3.02
N SER A 249 -7.41 -3.45 3.43
CA SER A 249 -8.37 -4.30 4.12
C SER A 249 -8.86 -5.39 3.15
N HIS A 250 -8.83 -6.66 3.56
CA HIS A 250 -9.01 -7.80 2.66
C HIS A 250 -9.86 -8.91 3.29
N ILE A 251 -10.65 -9.59 2.45
CA ILE A 251 -11.35 -10.82 2.81
C ILE A 251 -10.67 -11.97 2.05
N PHE A 252 -10.13 -12.95 2.79
CA PHE A 252 -9.47 -14.10 2.23
C PHE A 252 -10.47 -15.17 1.73
N PRO A 253 -10.03 -16.14 0.91
CA PRO A 253 -10.93 -17.17 0.35
C PRO A 253 -11.67 -18.00 1.39
N ASP A 254 -11.13 -18.14 2.59
CA ASP A 254 -11.77 -18.81 3.74
C ASP A 254 -12.84 -17.94 4.45
N GLY A 255 -13.06 -16.71 3.98
CA GLY A 255 -14.00 -15.75 4.54
C GLY A 255 -13.45 -14.92 5.70
N ASN A 256 -12.22 -15.16 6.13
CA ASN A 256 -11.60 -14.38 7.21
C ASN A 256 -11.10 -13.02 6.72
N GLU A 257 -11.27 -12.01 7.56
CA GLU A 257 -10.70 -10.69 7.33
C GLU A 257 -9.20 -10.69 7.65
N GLY A 258 -8.45 -9.88 6.91
CA GLY A 258 -7.04 -9.63 7.13
C GLY A 258 -6.56 -8.40 6.38
N LEU A 259 -5.24 -8.23 6.30
CA LEU A 259 -4.62 -7.07 5.64
C LEU A 259 -3.65 -7.55 4.55
N VAL A 260 -3.46 -6.72 3.53
CA VAL A 260 -2.47 -6.97 2.49
C VAL A 260 -1.61 -5.74 2.29
N ILE A 261 -0.30 -5.87 2.51
CA ILE A 261 0.67 -4.85 2.12
C ILE A 261 0.87 -4.96 0.61
N SER A 262 0.53 -3.92 -0.12
CA SER A 262 0.69 -3.83 -1.57
C SER A 262 1.82 -2.86 -1.91
N SER A 263 2.82 -3.31 -2.68
CA SER A 263 3.97 -2.50 -3.08
C SER A 263 4.80 -1.93 -1.90
N GLY A 264 5.16 -0.65 -1.99
CA GLY A 264 6.00 0.08 -1.03
C GLY A 264 7.46 0.16 -1.46
N VAL A 265 8.21 1.05 -0.80
CA VAL A 265 9.63 1.34 -1.05
C VAL A 265 10.41 1.36 0.26
N PHE A 266 11.71 1.21 0.22
CA PHE A 266 12.63 0.68 -0.77
C PHE A 266 13.02 -0.73 -0.37
N GLN A 267 13.37 -1.58 -1.34
CA GLN A 267 13.90 -2.90 -1.00
C GLN A 267 15.23 -2.79 -0.22
N LYS A 268 15.54 -3.75 0.61
CA LYS A 268 16.72 -3.75 1.50
C LYS A 268 18.05 -3.49 0.79
N TYR A 269 18.20 -3.93 -0.45
CA TYR A 269 19.48 -3.92 -1.17
C TYR A 269 19.43 -3.12 -2.48
N VAL A 270 18.31 -2.51 -2.81
CA VAL A 270 18.13 -1.68 -4.00
C VAL A 270 17.01 -0.67 -3.77
N ASP A 271 17.20 0.55 -4.26
CA ASP A 271 16.23 1.64 -4.12
C ASP A 271 15.08 1.51 -5.14
N LEU A 272 14.41 0.35 -5.12
CA LEU A 272 13.28 0.04 -6.01
C LEU A 272 12.07 -0.40 -5.20
N PRO A 273 10.85 -0.24 -5.76
CA PRO A 273 9.63 -0.73 -5.14
C PRO A 273 9.58 -2.26 -5.02
N PHE A 274 8.78 -2.74 -4.08
CA PHE A 274 8.47 -4.16 -3.98
C PHE A 274 7.45 -4.57 -5.04
N LEU A 275 7.69 -5.72 -5.66
CA LEU A 275 6.84 -6.28 -6.71
C LEU A 275 5.93 -7.43 -6.22
N TYR A 276 5.82 -7.64 -4.93
CA TYR A 276 4.96 -8.69 -4.38
C TYR A 276 4.24 -8.21 -3.13
N PRO A 277 2.99 -8.68 -2.90
CA PRO A 277 2.25 -8.36 -1.69
C PRO A 277 2.69 -9.20 -0.50
N VAL A 278 2.38 -8.70 0.71
CA VAL A 278 2.49 -9.46 1.97
C VAL A 278 1.11 -9.51 2.60
N GLU A 279 0.63 -10.73 2.85
CA GLU A 279 -0.65 -10.98 3.51
C GLU A 279 -0.46 -11.10 5.01
N ILE A 280 -1.35 -10.47 5.77
CA ILE A 280 -1.35 -10.48 7.24
C ILE A 280 -2.68 -11.09 7.69
N SER A 281 -2.62 -12.14 8.49
CA SER A 281 -3.80 -12.80 9.06
C SER A 281 -3.54 -13.10 10.54
N GLY A 282 -4.21 -12.38 11.41
CA GLY A 282 -3.96 -12.46 12.85
C GLY A 282 -2.50 -12.12 13.20
N SER A 283 -1.80 -13.04 13.86
CA SER A 283 -0.40 -12.88 14.25
C SER A 283 0.62 -13.32 13.20
N ASP A 284 0.15 -13.82 12.03
CA ASP A 284 1.02 -14.38 11.00
C ASP A 284 1.02 -13.51 9.73
N TYR A 285 2.07 -13.63 8.92
CA TYR A 285 2.13 -13.00 7.62
C TYR A 285 2.77 -13.92 6.57
N VAL A 286 2.43 -13.73 5.30
CA VAL A 286 2.96 -14.48 4.17
C VAL A 286 3.35 -13.54 3.04
N ALA A 287 4.64 -13.52 2.67
CA ALA A 287 5.11 -12.82 1.48
C ALA A 287 4.80 -13.65 0.22
N ARG A 288 3.97 -13.11 -0.67
CA ARG A 288 3.55 -13.78 -1.93
C ARG A 288 4.57 -13.60 -3.05
N THR A 289 5.78 -14.06 -2.83
CA THR A 289 6.92 -13.90 -3.76
C THR A 289 6.77 -14.65 -5.08
N THR A 290 5.76 -15.50 -5.22
CA THR A 290 5.42 -16.19 -6.49
C THR A 290 4.49 -15.39 -7.39
N PHE A 291 3.99 -14.25 -6.92
CA PHE A 291 3.15 -13.33 -7.67
C PHE A 291 3.87 -11.98 -7.81
N ASN A 292 4.00 -11.48 -9.03
CA ASN A 292 4.56 -10.16 -9.28
C ASN A 292 3.45 -9.16 -9.58
N GLN A 293 3.42 -8.09 -8.76
CA GLN A 293 2.63 -6.90 -8.97
C GLN A 293 3.48 -5.87 -9.72
N TYR A 294 3.43 -5.86 -11.05
CA TYR A 294 4.24 -4.96 -11.86
C TYR A 294 3.73 -3.51 -11.80
N LEU A 295 2.40 -3.31 -11.91
CA LEU A 295 1.78 -2.00 -11.75
C LEU A 295 1.65 -1.67 -10.25
N ASN A 296 2.78 -1.49 -9.63
CA ASN A 296 2.91 -1.40 -8.18
C ASN A 296 2.61 0.00 -7.62
N ASN A 297 1.65 0.70 -8.21
CA ASN A 297 1.20 2.04 -7.79
C ASN A 297 1.26 2.19 -6.26
N TYR A 298 2.36 2.67 -5.71
CA TYR A 298 2.53 2.80 -4.27
C TYR A 298 2.19 4.20 -3.78
N HIS A 299 1.86 4.30 -2.49
CA HIS A 299 1.46 5.53 -1.81
C HIS A 299 0.39 6.28 -2.60
N THR A 300 -0.72 5.60 -2.89
CA THR A 300 -1.80 6.15 -3.71
C THR A 300 -3.18 5.75 -3.18
N ALA A 301 -4.18 6.53 -3.52
CA ALA A 301 -5.56 6.18 -3.24
C ALA A 301 -5.92 4.81 -3.80
N HIS A 302 -6.61 3.99 -3.02
CA HIS A 302 -7.01 2.64 -3.39
C HIS A 302 -8.42 2.30 -2.91
N ALA A 303 -9.14 1.45 -3.64
CA ALA A 303 -10.48 1.01 -3.29
C ALA A 303 -10.54 -0.51 -3.22
N ASN A 304 -11.12 -1.06 -2.16
CA ASN A 304 -11.27 -2.49 -1.94
C ASN A 304 -12.72 -2.90 -2.17
N ILE A 305 -12.97 -3.88 -3.05
CA ILE A 305 -14.29 -4.32 -3.47
C ILE A 305 -14.43 -5.82 -3.26
N TYR A 306 -15.46 -6.25 -2.56
CA TYR A 306 -15.76 -7.65 -2.31
C TYR A 306 -17.05 -8.10 -3.01
N ASP A 307 -16.90 -9.06 -3.90
CA ASP A 307 -18.02 -9.82 -4.49
C ASP A 307 -18.25 -11.09 -3.65
N SER A 308 -19.26 -11.05 -2.79
CA SER A 308 -19.60 -12.18 -1.93
C SER A 308 -20.25 -13.36 -2.68
N LEU A 309 -20.75 -13.15 -3.90
CA LEU A 309 -21.35 -14.21 -4.71
C LEU A 309 -20.29 -15.10 -5.34
N GLU A 310 -19.20 -14.52 -5.79
CA GLU A 310 -18.06 -15.22 -6.38
C GLU A 310 -16.93 -15.46 -5.36
N ASN A 311 -17.05 -14.94 -4.14
CA ASN A 311 -16.00 -14.90 -3.13
C ASN A 311 -14.69 -14.34 -3.71
N LYS A 312 -14.80 -13.16 -4.31
CA LYS A 312 -13.72 -12.49 -5.03
C LYS A 312 -13.43 -11.14 -4.40
N MET A 313 -12.15 -10.86 -4.16
CA MET A 313 -11.67 -9.60 -3.62
C MET A 313 -10.85 -8.85 -4.66
N THR A 314 -11.24 -7.61 -4.96
CA THR A 314 -10.54 -6.75 -5.91
C THR A 314 -10.09 -5.47 -5.24
N SER A 315 -8.81 -5.13 -5.39
CA SER A 315 -8.25 -3.83 -4.98
C SER A 315 -7.86 -3.04 -6.22
N LEU A 316 -8.34 -1.80 -6.31
CA LEU A 316 -8.05 -0.85 -7.39
C LEU A 316 -7.06 0.21 -6.88
N PHE A 317 -6.16 0.67 -7.74
CA PHE A 317 -5.14 1.68 -7.44
C PHE A 317 -5.21 2.80 -8.47
N PHE A 318 -5.11 4.06 -8.02
CA PHE A 318 -5.39 5.24 -8.84
C PHE A 318 -4.17 6.15 -8.98
N GLY A 319 -3.41 6.00 -10.07
CA GLY A 319 -2.23 6.82 -10.34
C GLY A 319 -1.07 6.54 -9.37
N GLY A 320 -0.49 7.57 -8.77
CA GLY A 320 0.65 7.45 -7.84
C GLY A 320 1.99 7.35 -8.55
N ILE A 321 2.88 6.53 -7.99
CA ILE A 321 4.25 6.31 -8.47
C ILE A 321 4.44 4.81 -8.71
N SER A 322 5.11 4.43 -9.80
CA SER A 322 5.32 3.02 -10.12
C SER A 322 6.58 2.83 -10.96
N GLN A 323 7.29 1.73 -10.75
CA GLN A 323 8.43 1.33 -11.59
C GLN A 323 7.97 0.86 -12.98
N TYR A 324 6.78 0.28 -13.06
CA TYR A 324 6.20 -0.19 -14.31
C TYR A 324 4.91 0.58 -14.61
N TYR A 325 4.68 0.86 -15.88
CA TYR A 325 3.45 1.50 -16.34
C TYR A 325 3.04 0.98 -17.72
N TYR A 326 1.74 1.05 -17.98
CA TYR A 326 1.17 0.51 -19.22
C TYR A 326 0.74 1.64 -20.15
N VAL A 327 1.28 1.65 -21.38
CA VAL A 327 0.98 2.67 -22.40
C VAL A 327 0.88 1.98 -23.75
N ASP A 328 -0.16 2.32 -24.53
CA ASP A 328 -0.35 1.87 -25.91
C ASP A 328 -0.26 0.34 -26.10
N GLY A 329 -0.74 -0.41 -25.13
CA GLY A 329 -0.76 -1.87 -25.21
C GLY A 329 0.53 -2.57 -24.76
N ALA A 330 1.52 -1.82 -24.23
CA ALA A 330 2.80 -2.34 -23.76
C ALA A 330 3.10 -1.96 -22.31
N LEU A 331 3.77 -2.86 -21.61
CA LEU A 331 4.31 -2.61 -20.26
C LEU A 331 5.74 -2.05 -20.40
N TYR A 332 5.98 -0.91 -19.77
CA TYR A 332 7.27 -0.25 -19.70
C TYR A 332 7.83 -0.30 -18.29
N GLN A 333 9.16 -0.46 -18.18
CA GLN A 333 9.92 -0.35 -16.94
C GLN A 333 10.72 0.96 -16.95
N ASP A 334 10.72 1.67 -15.81
CA ASP A 334 11.57 2.85 -15.59
C ASP A 334 12.06 2.83 -14.12
N ASP A 335 13.34 2.57 -13.94
CA ASP A 335 13.97 2.47 -12.61
C ASP A 335 14.17 3.84 -11.94
N LEU A 336 13.83 4.94 -12.62
CA LEU A 336 13.66 6.25 -11.98
C LEU A 336 12.32 6.39 -11.28
N VAL A 337 11.50 5.35 -11.33
CA VAL A 337 10.24 5.18 -10.61
C VAL A 337 9.32 6.39 -10.78
N PRO A 338 8.74 6.57 -11.98
CA PRO A 338 8.03 7.78 -12.37
C PRO A 338 6.66 7.92 -11.70
N PHE A 339 6.12 9.14 -11.70
CA PHE A 339 4.70 9.38 -11.57
C PHE A 339 3.96 8.74 -12.75
N VAL A 340 2.85 8.07 -12.46
CA VAL A 340 2.01 7.40 -13.45
C VAL A 340 0.57 7.88 -13.37
N ASN A 341 -0.16 7.71 -14.46
CA ASN A 341 -1.61 7.92 -14.49
C ASN A 341 -2.39 6.61 -14.60
N THR A 342 -1.73 5.49 -14.44
CA THR A 342 -2.30 4.16 -14.56
C THR A 342 -3.38 3.93 -13.50
N ILE A 343 -4.54 3.39 -13.90
CA ILE A 343 -5.48 2.74 -12.99
C ILE A 343 -5.24 1.25 -13.13
N SER A 344 -4.83 0.60 -12.06
CA SER A 344 -4.55 -0.82 -12.01
C SER A 344 -5.40 -1.52 -10.95
N GLY A 345 -5.37 -2.83 -10.95
CA GLY A 345 -5.99 -3.59 -9.88
C GLY A 345 -5.42 -4.99 -9.74
N ILE A 346 -5.68 -5.56 -8.58
CA ILE A 346 -5.40 -6.97 -8.29
C ILE A 346 -6.71 -7.61 -7.86
N THR A 347 -7.05 -8.73 -8.49
CA THR A 347 -8.16 -9.57 -8.04
C THR A 347 -7.61 -10.87 -7.46
N ARG A 348 -8.14 -11.24 -6.30
CA ARG A 348 -8.00 -12.56 -5.70
C ARG A 348 -9.31 -13.33 -5.92
N ASP A 349 -9.22 -14.51 -6.52
CA ASP A 349 -10.36 -15.41 -6.68
C ASP A 349 -10.62 -16.27 -5.43
N ASN A 350 -11.68 -17.05 -5.45
CA ASN A 350 -12.08 -17.96 -4.37
C ASN A 350 -11.10 -19.13 -4.13
N THR A 351 -10.12 -19.34 -4.99
CA THR A 351 -9.05 -20.34 -4.81
C THR A 351 -7.76 -19.72 -4.28
N GLY A 352 -7.72 -18.38 -4.17
CA GLY A 352 -6.56 -17.63 -3.69
C GLY A 352 -5.60 -17.19 -4.80
N ASN A 353 -5.92 -17.43 -6.08
CA ASN A 353 -5.09 -16.96 -7.19
C ASN A 353 -5.19 -15.44 -7.32
N LEU A 354 -4.06 -14.81 -7.58
CA LEU A 354 -3.93 -13.38 -7.79
C LEU A 354 -3.78 -13.09 -9.29
N VAL A 355 -4.51 -12.10 -9.78
CA VAL A 355 -4.42 -11.61 -11.16
C VAL A 355 -4.30 -10.10 -11.14
N GLU A 356 -3.23 -9.58 -11.72
CA GLU A 356 -3.04 -8.14 -11.94
C GLU A 356 -3.64 -7.71 -13.27
N PHE A 357 -4.25 -6.53 -13.30
CA PHE A 357 -4.86 -5.99 -14.51
C PHE A 357 -4.74 -4.47 -14.60
N TYR A 358 -4.93 -3.96 -15.81
CA TYR A 358 -4.96 -2.55 -16.16
C TYR A 358 -6.35 -2.15 -16.66
N ILE A 359 -6.84 -1.00 -16.20
CA ILE A 359 -8.08 -0.38 -16.66
C ILE A 359 -7.74 0.78 -17.59
N PRO A 360 -8.14 0.75 -18.88
CA PRO A 360 -7.94 1.85 -19.81
C PRO A 360 -8.60 3.16 -19.35
N GLY A 361 -8.02 4.30 -19.74
CA GLY A 361 -8.49 5.64 -19.42
C GLY A 361 -7.55 6.37 -18.46
N GLY A 362 -7.21 5.75 -17.35
CA GLY A 362 -6.27 6.31 -16.37
C GLY A 362 -6.78 7.55 -15.63
N MET A 363 -5.96 8.04 -14.73
CA MET A 363 -6.14 9.33 -14.04
C MET A 363 -5.92 10.50 -15.01
N PRO A 364 -6.53 11.68 -14.77
CA PRO A 364 -6.37 12.85 -15.64
C PRO A 364 -5.01 13.54 -15.47
N GLY A 365 -3.94 12.81 -15.69
CA GLY A 365 -2.53 13.22 -15.57
C GLY A 365 -1.76 12.45 -14.50
N PHE A 366 -0.53 12.86 -14.24
CA PHE A 366 0.34 12.26 -13.22
C PHE A 366 -0.05 12.77 -11.83
N LYS A 367 -0.94 12.04 -11.19
CA LYS A 367 -1.65 12.43 -9.96
C LYS A 367 -1.82 11.22 -9.05
N GLY A 368 -2.24 11.49 -7.82
CA GLY A 368 -2.62 10.46 -6.87
C GLY A 368 -1.52 9.97 -5.94
N SER A 369 -0.25 10.36 -6.12
CA SER A 369 0.77 10.08 -5.10
C SER A 369 0.43 10.79 -3.80
N SER A 370 0.41 10.09 -2.66
CA SER A 370 0.07 10.62 -1.34
C SER A 370 -1.37 11.19 -1.25
N SER A 371 -2.28 10.62 -2.04
CA SER A 371 -3.72 10.92 -1.99
C SER A 371 -4.46 9.82 -1.22
N GLU A 372 -5.64 10.16 -0.70
CA GLU A 372 -6.49 9.24 0.03
C GLU A 372 -7.77 8.92 -0.75
N PHE A 373 -8.27 7.69 -0.60
CA PHE A 373 -9.57 7.28 -1.11
C PHE A 373 -10.61 7.32 0.02
N LEU A 374 -11.62 8.15 -0.15
CA LEU A 374 -12.75 8.25 0.76
C LEU A 374 -13.91 7.43 0.20
N PRO A 375 -14.23 6.27 0.78
CA PRO A 375 -15.26 5.39 0.23
C PRO A 375 -16.66 6.02 0.29
N ASN A 376 -17.52 5.61 -0.62
CA ASN A 376 -18.95 5.80 -0.43
C ASN A 376 -19.46 4.80 0.61
N TYR A 377 -19.53 5.22 1.86
CA TYR A 377 -19.90 4.35 2.98
C TYR A 377 -21.31 3.74 2.89
N ASN A 378 -22.18 4.24 1.99
CA ASN A 378 -23.44 3.58 1.67
C ASN A 378 -23.25 2.23 0.95
N LEU A 379 -22.07 2.00 0.37
CA LEU A 379 -21.70 0.78 -0.33
C LEU A 379 -20.85 -0.18 0.53
N SER A 380 -20.65 0.12 1.81
CA SER A 380 -19.84 -0.70 2.71
C SER A 380 -20.61 -1.12 3.96
N SER A 381 -20.03 -1.96 4.78
CA SER A 381 -20.43 -2.08 6.17
C SER A 381 -20.00 -0.83 6.92
N LYS A 382 -20.73 -0.44 7.95
CA LYS A 382 -20.43 0.76 8.73
C LYS A 382 -18.93 0.83 9.11
N HIS A 383 -18.26 1.88 8.66
CA HIS A 383 -16.84 2.15 8.86
C HIS A 383 -15.86 1.08 8.30
N SER A 384 -16.32 0.20 7.40
CA SER A 384 -15.45 -0.70 6.67
C SER A 384 -14.91 -0.02 5.41
N GLU A 385 -13.63 -0.19 5.13
CA GLU A 385 -13.00 0.25 3.88
C GLU A 385 -13.34 -0.67 2.69
N ILE A 386 -14.02 -1.80 2.95
CA ILE A 386 -14.39 -2.77 1.92
C ILE A 386 -15.79 -2.46 1.38
N LEU A 387 -15.85 -2.11 0.11
CA LEU A 387 -17.10 -1.92 -0.63
C LEU A 387 -17.72 -3.29 -0.97
N LYS A 388 -19.02 -3.43 -0.76
CA LYS A 388 -19.77 -4.64 -1.07
C LYS A 388 -20.37 -4.51 -2.46
N GLU A 389 -19.92 -5.33 -3.39
CA GLU A 389 -20.42 -5.30 -4.75
C GLU A 389 -21.93 -5.61 -4.85
N THR A 390 -22.47 -6.38 -3.91
CA THR A 390 -23.92 -6.64 -3.81
C THR A 390 -24.78 -5.41 -3.54
N LEU A 391 -24.17 -4.29 -3.14
CA LEU A 391 -24.83 -3.00 -2.95
C LEU A 391 -24.71 -2.07 -4.17
N PHE A 392 -24.08 -2.53 -5.25
CA PHE A 392 -23.92 -1.73 -6.46
C PHE A 392 -25.22 -1.76 -7.27
N GLU A 393 -25.85 -0.61 -7.43
CA GLU A 393 -27.11 -0.44 -8.14
C GLU A 393 -26.98 0.52 -9.32
N GLY A 394 -27.68 0.22 -10.43
CA GLY A 394 -27.71 1.03 -11.63
C GLY A 394 -26.51 0.83 -12.57
N ASP A 395 -26.50 1.57 -13.67
CA ASP A 395 -25.50 1.46 -14.74
C ASP A 395 -24.20 2.22 -14.43
N THR A 396 -24.23 3.12 -13.44
CA THR A 396 -23.07 3.91 -13.01
C THR A 396 -23.09 4.08 -11.50
N ILE A 397 -22.06 3.60 -10.84
CA ILE A 397 -21.94 3.53 -9.39
C ILE A 397 -20.84 4.47 -8.93
N THR A 398 -21.15 5.48 -8.10
CA THR A 398 -20.12 6.28 -7.42
C THR A 398 -19.60 5.49 -6.23
N ILE A 399 -18.37 4.97 -6.32
CA ILE A 399 -17.77 4.14 -5.27
C ILE A 399 -17.04 4.94 -4.20
N GLY A 400 -16.69 6.18 -4.47
CA GLY A 400 -16.01 7.07 -3.53
C GLY A 400 -15.31 8.23 -4.22
N TYR A 401 -14.40 8.83 -3.49
CA TYR A 401 -13.71 10.04 -3.89
C TYR A 401 -12.21 9.89 -3.64
N ILE A 402 -11.39 10.50 -4.50
CA ILE A 402 -9.95 10.64 -4.27
C ILE A 402 -9.70 12.10 -3.91
N LEU A 403 -9.10 12.33 -2.76
CA LEU A 403 -8.77 13.65 -2.26
C LEU A 403 -7.26 13.87 -2.23
N GLY A 404 -6.84 15.06 -2.66
CA GLY A 404 -5.47 15.53 -2.51
C GLY A 404 -4.44 14.75 -3.33
N GLY A 405 -3.25 14.63 -2.77
CA GLY A 405 -2.09 14.02 -3.41
C GLY A 405 -1.24 15.03 -4.18
N ILE A 406 -0.13 14.54 -4.73
CA ILE A 406 0.82 15.35 -5.50
C ILE A 406 0.47 15.26 -6.99
N SER A 407 0.35 16.42 -7.62
CA SER A 407 0.21 16.58 -9.07
C SER A 407 1.55 16.92 -9.70
N SER A 408 1.96 16.20 -10.74
CA SER A 408 3.19 16.45 -11.48
C SER A 408 2.91 16.71 -12.97
N PRO A 409 3.55 17.71 -13.59
CA PRO A 409 3.45 17.92 -15.03
C PRO A 409 4.34 16.98 -15.84
N THR A 410 5.27 16.26 -15.19
CA THR A 410 6.24 15.35 -15.80
C THR A 410 6.33 14.03 -15.04
N LYS A 411 6.79 12.97 -15.70
CA LYS A 411 6.94 11.63 -15.10
C LYS A 411 7.97 11.61 -13.97
N ASN A 412 9.13 12.21 -14.17
CA ASN A 412 10.30 12.09 -13.30
C ASN A 412 10.76 13.43 -12.72
N PRO A 413 9.91 14.19 -11.97
CA PRO A 413 10.28 15.53 -11.50
C PRO A 413 11.46 15.51 -10.53
N PHE A 414 11.61 14.46 -9.72
CA PHE A 414 12.71 14.34 -8.77
C PHE A 414 14.07 14.13 -9.47
N SER A 415 14.17 13.13 -10.34
CA SER A 415 15.42 12.82 -11.06
C SER A 415 15.84 13.94 -12.01
N MET A 416 14.86 14.64 -12.59
CA MET A 416 15.09 15.80 -13.46
C MET A 416 15.31 17.13 -12.71
N ASN A 417 15.29 17.12 -11.37
CA ASN A 417 15.37 18.31 -10.52
C ASN A 417 14.31 19.37 -10.86
N GLN A 418 13.07 18.95 -11.06
CA GLN A 418 11.90 19.77 -11.42
C GLN A 418 10.76 19.65 -10.39
N THR A 419 11.07 19.32 -9.15
CA THR A 419 10.08 19.18 -8.08
C THR A 419 9.31 20.46 -7.81
N ASN A 420 9.92 21.61 -8.03
CA ASN A 420 9.26 22.93 -7.95
C ASN A 420 8.14 23.14 -8.98
N ARG A 421 7.94 22.23 -9.93
CA ARG A 421 6.81 22.23 -10.87
C ARG A 421 5.64 21.34 -10.39
N THR A 422 5.86 20.58 -9.35
CA THR A 422 4.81 19.78 -8.70
C THR A 422 4.04 20.62 -7.69
N ALA A 423 2.83 20.22 -7.38
CA ALA A 423 1.98 20.90 -6.39
C ALA A 423 1.03 19.92 -5.72
N ALA A 424 0.58 20.23 -4.52
CA ALA A 424 -0.55 19.57 -3.91
C ALA A 424 -1.81 19.74 -4.77
N ASP A 425 -2.55 18.66 -5.03
CA ASP A 425 -3.74 18.70 -5.90
C ASP A 425 -4.93 19.27 -5.15
N LYS A 426 -5.62 20.21 -5.78
CA LYS A 426 -6.85 20.85 -5.26
C LYS A 426 -8.13 20.15 -5.70
N ASN A 427 -8.01 19.19 -6.65
CA ASN A 427 -9.17 18.50 -7.17
C ASN A 427 -9.59 17.38 -6.22
N ILE A 428 -10.90 17.21 -6.11
CA ILE A 428 -11.53 16.02 -5.57
C ILE A 428 -12.00 15.23 -6.78
N TYR A 429 -11.54 13.97 -6.91
CA TYR A 429 -11.92 13.11 -8.02
C TYR A 429 -13.04 12.17 -7.60
N ILE A 430 -14.14 12.18 -8.36
CA ILE A 430 -15.29 11.31 -8.16
C ILE A 430 -15.04 10.02 -8.93
N VAL A 431 -14.91 8.90 -8.24
CA VAL A 431 -14.65 7.60 -8.85
C VAL A 431 -15.96 6.88 -9.14
N LYS A 432 -16.21 6.61 -10.41
CA LYS A 432 -17.42 5.94 -10.87
C LYS A 432 -17.08 4.65 -11.60
N LEU A 433 -17.80 3.58 -11.27
CA LEU A 433 -17.76 2.31 -11.98
C LEU A 433 -18.96 2.19 -12.92
N PHE A 434 -18.74 1.56 -14.06
CA PHE A 434 -19.79 1.18 -15.02
C PHE A 434 -19.40 -0.15 -15.69
N PRO A 435 -20.34 -0.97 -16.19
CA PRO A 435 -20.04 -2.24 -16.79
C PRO A 435 -19.01 -2.11 -17.93
N ALA A 436 -17.94 -2.90 -17.86
CA ALA A 436 -16.90 -2.92 -18.88
C ALA A 436 -17.40 -3.60 -20.16
N ALA A 437 -17.04 -3.07 -21.32
CA ALA A 437 -17.22 -3.79 -22.55
C ALA A 437 -16.27 -5.02 -22.57
N PRO A 438 -16.66 -6.13 -23.24
CA PRO A 438 -15.81 -7.32 -23.33
C PRO A 438 -14.39 -7.00 -23.81
N ASN A 439 -13.39 -7.61 -23.19
CA ASN A 439 -11.96 -7.44 -23.49
C ASN A 439 -11.42 -6.01 -23.26
N THR A 440 -12.10 -5.17 -22.49
CA THR A 440 -11.61 -3.83 -22.12
C THR A 440 -10.50 -3.93 -21.08
N ILE A 441 -10.71 -4.74 -20.04
CA ILE A 441 -9.74 -4.95 -18.96
C ILE A 441 -8.57 -5.79 -19.48
N LYS A 442 -7.36 -5.34 -19.21
CA LYS A 442 -6.14 -5.99 -19.71
C LYS A 442 -5.37 -6.65 -18.56
N THR A 443 -5.34 -7.96 -18.56
CA THR A 443 -4.51 -8.74 -17.64
C THR A 443 -3.04 -8.47 -17.91
N ILE A 444 -2.27 -8.20 -16.86
CA ILE A 444 -0.82 -8.06 -16.93
C ILE A 444 -0.21 -9.44 -16.69
N HIS A 445 0.52 -9.92 -17.68
CA HIS A 445 1.25 -11.17 -17.57
C HIS A 445 2.65 -11.00 -18.15
N VAL A 446 3.64 -11.07 -17.27
CA VAL A 446 5.05 -11.10 -17.66
C VAL A 446 5.58 -12.48 -17.24
N PRO A 447 5.86 -13.37 -18.21
CA PRO A 447 6.35 -14.69 -17.88
C PRO A 447 7.71 -14.59 -17.22
N ASN A 448 7.89 -15.34 -16.11
CA ASN A 448 9.20 -15.49 -15.50
C ASN A 448 10.08 -16.38 -16.41
N PRO A 449 11.17 -15.86 -17.01
CA PRO A 449 12.00 -16.64 -17.91
C PRO A 449 12.94 -17.60 -17.18
N TYR A 450 13.00 -17.54 -15.86
CA TYR A 450 13.94 -18.29 -15.05
C TYR A 450 13.30 -19.47 -14.36
N THR A 451 14.07 -20.51 -14.15
CA THR A 451 13.72 -21.68 -13.33
C THR A 451 14.79 -21.91 -12.28
N MET A 452 14.43 -22.49 -11.15
CA MET A 452 15.36 -22.84 -10.08
C MET A 452 15.21 -24.32 -9.71
N GLU A 453 16.31 -25.00 -9.54
CA GLU A 453 16.38 -26.32 -8.93
C GLU A 453 17.12 -26.22 -7.59
N ILE A 454 16.70 -27.01 -6.60
CA ILE A 454 17.39 -27.13 -5.32
C ILE A 454 17.62 -28.62 -5.01
N PHE A 455 18.85 -28.98 -4.64
CA PHE A 455 19.19 -30.36 -4.33
C PHE A 455 20.43 -30.45 -3.41
N PRO A 456 20.51 -31.48 -2.54
CA PRO A 456 19.45 -32.42 -2.24
C PRO A 456 18.27 -31.75 -1.53
N ASN A 457 17.10 -32.31 -1.74
CA ASN A 457 15.89 -31.96 -1.01
C ASN A 457 15.11 -33.26 -0.74
N PRO A 458 15.03 -33.75 0.49
CA PRO A 458 15.50 -33.15 1.76
C PRO A 458 17.00 -32.97 1.89
N THR A 459 17.41 -32.11 2.82
CA THR A 459 18.82 -31.88 3.18
C THR A 459 19.04 -31.92 4.69
N THR A 460 20.29 -32.16 5.11
CA THR A 460 20.70 -32.14 6.54
C THR A 460 21.36 -30.82 6.95
N ALA A 461 22.11 -30.17 6.05
CA ALA A 461 22.82 -28.93 6.35
C ALA A 461 23.20 -28.14 5.10
N GLU A 462 23.32 -28.80 3.94
CA GLU A 462 23.82 -28.17 2.73
C GLU A 462 22.95 -28.53 1.54
N PHE A 463 22.75 -27.57 0.66
CA PHE A 463 22.06 -27.78 -0.61
C PHE A 463 22.60 -26.85 -1.70
N THR A 464 22.29 -27.17 -2.94
CA THR A 464 22.69 -26.40 -4.11
C THR A 464 21.48 -25.72 -4.72
N ILE A 465 21.62 -24.45 -5.05
CA ILE A 465 20.71 -23.70 -5.92
C ILE A 465 21.29 -23.74 -7.33
N LYS A 466 20.52 -24.26 -8.30
CA LYS A 466 20.88 -24.25 -9.72
C LYS A 466 19.85 -23.48 -10.52
N PHE A 467 20.32 -22.59 -11.37
CA PHE A 467 19.48 -21.81 -12.31
C PHE A 467 20.32 -21.39 -13.52
N ASN A 468 19.65 -20.89 -14.57
CA ASN A 468 20.34 -20.41 -15.77
C ASN A 468 20.05 -18.92 -15.96
N VAL A 469 21.03 -18.16 -16.42
CA VAL A 469 20.87 -16.74 -16.78
C VAL A 469 21.41 -16.48 -18.18
N THR A 470 20.70 -15.64 -18.94
CA THR A 470 21.05 -15.31 -20.33
C THR A 470 21.93 -14.06 -20.45
N SER A 471 22.07 -13.31 -19.37
CA SER A 471 22.91 -12.10 -19.28
C SER A 471 23.52 -11.98 -17.89
N LYS A 472 24.44 -11.04 -17.71
CA LYS A 472 24.94 -10.69 -16.39
C LYS A 472 23.85 -9.90 -15.65
N VAL A 473 23.31 -10.49 -14.59
CA VAL A 473 22.22 -9.92 -13.77
C VAL A 473 22.56 -10.01 -12.29
N ALA A 474 21.92 -9.18 -11.48
CA ALA A 474 21.99 -9.33 -10.02
C ALA A 474 21.19 -10.55 -9.57
N ALA A 475 21.74 -11.37 -8.69
CA ALA A 475 21.02 -12.47 -8.09
C ALA A 475 21.26 -12.54 -6.58
N ARG A 476 20.22 -12.95 -5.84
CA ARG A 476 20.29 -13.17 -4.39
C ARG A 476 19.31 -14.26 -3.98
N TYR A 477 19.55 -14.87 -2.84
CA TYR A 477 18.58 -15.79 -2.27
C TYR A 477 18.19 -15.40 -0.85
N PHE A 478 16.99 -15.80 -0.47
CA PHE A 478 16.45 -15.74 0.88
C PHE A 478 15.99 -17.12 1.31
N ILE A 479 16.18 -17.44 2.58
CA ILE A 479 15.62 -18.64 3.21
C ILE A 479 14.71 -18.14 4.32
N THR A 480 13.44 -18.53 4.25
CA THR A 480 12.43 -18.19 5.25
C THR A 480 11.82 -19.47 5.82
N ASN A 481 11.27 -19.38 7.02
CA ASN A 481 10.39 -20.41 7.56
C ASN A 481 8.98 -20.31 6.96
N ASN A 482 8.07 -21.21 7.36
CA ASN A 482 6.69 -21.22 6.85
C ASN A 482 5.87 -19.97 7.27
N SER A 483 6.27 -19.27 8.33
CA SER A 483 5.65 -18.00 8.73
C SER A 483 6.22 -16.78 8.00
N GLY A 484 7.17 -16.98 7.06
CA GLY A 484 7.80 -15.92 6.30
C GLY A 484 9.00 -15.26 6.98
N ALA A 485 9.32 -15.61 8.23
CA ALA A 485 10.47 -15.02 8.92
C ALA A 485 11.78 -15.37 8.22
N LEU A 486 12.60 -14.34 7.95
CA LEU A 486 13.90 -14.49 7.31
C LEU A 486 14.88 -15.21 8.25
N LEU A 487 15.50 -16.28 7.75
CA LEU A 487 16.49 -17.06 8.47
C LEU A 487 17.90 -16.82 7.92
N GLN A 488 18.05 -16.76 6.60
CA GLN A 488 19.33 -16.57 5.93
C GLN A 488 19.16 -15.87 4.59
N SER A 489 20.12 -15.04 4.19
CA SER A 489 20.16 -14.44 2.86
C SER A 489 21.59 -14.18 2.40
N ASN A 490 21.83 -14.22 1.09
CA ASN A 490 23.12 -13.84 0.52
C ASN A 490 22.95 -13.42 -0.95
N GLN A 491 23.92 -12.65 -1.45
CA GLN A 491 24.05 -12.33 -2.88
C GLN A 491 24.79 -13.47 -3.60
N ILE A 492 24.40 -13.71 -4.85
CA ILE A 492 25.06 -14.66 -5.74
C ILE A 492 25.78 -13.85 -6.81
N GLU A 493 27.10 -13.94 -6.83
CA GLU A 493 27.90 -13.26 -7.86
C GLU A 493 27.79 -14.01 -9.20
N ILE A 494 27.26 -13.33 -10.21
CA ILE A 494 27.17 -13.84 -11.58
C ILE A 494 28.20 -13.15 -12.44
N THR A 495 29.24 -13.88 -12.82
CA THR A 495 30.35 -13.32 -13.61
C THR A 495 30.09 -13.39 -15.10
N GLN A 496 29.31 -14.37 -15.56
CA GLN A 496 29.00 -14.59 -16.98
C GLN A 496 27.63 -15.27 -17.16
N PRO A 497 26.98 -15.13 -18.33
CA PRO A 497 25.77 -15.90 -18.67
C PRO A 497 26.04 -17.41 -18.67
N GLY A 498 24.99 -18.19 -18.41
CA GLY A 498 25.01 -19.66 -18.41
C GLY A 498 24.38 -20.27 -17.16
N ASP A 499 24.71 -21.52 -16.93
CA ASP A 499 24.29 -22.25 -15.73
C ASP A 499 25.05 -21.75 -14.50
N VAL A 500 24.30 -21.37 -13.48
CA VAL A 500 24.80 -20.97 -12.17
C VAL A 500 24.52 -22.11 -11.18
N VAL A 501 25.55 -22.53 -10.47
CA VAL A 501 25.47 -23.54 -9.41
C VAL A 501 26.06 -22.93 -8.14
N TYR A 502 25.20 -22.73 -7.14
CA TYR A 502 25.57 -22.05 -5.90
C TYR A 502 25.28 -22.94 -4.68
N ASN A 503 26.34 -23.26 -3.91
CA ASN A 503 26.21 -24.06 -2.71
C ASN A 503 25.84 -23.20 -1.51
N VAL A 504 24.84 -23.65 -0.78
CA VAL A 504 24.33 -23.00 0.43
C VAL A 504 24.57 -23.93 1.62
N VAL A 505 25.22 -23.40 2.65
CA VAL A 505 25.35 -24.03 3.95
C VAL A 505 24.36 -23.39 4.90
N LEU A 506 23.49 -24.18 5.51
CA LEU A 506 22.51 -23.72 6.49
C LEU A 506 23.17 -23.44 7.83
N ASP A 507 22.68 -22.44 8.55
CA ASP A 507 23.12 -22.18 9.91
C ASP A 507 22.74 -23.36 10.82
N LYS A 508 23.68 -23.80 11.67
CA LYS A 508 23.50 -24.92 12.59
C LYS A 508 22.42 -24.72 13.65
N SER A 509 21.94 -23.48 13.82
CA SER A 509 20.83 -23.15 14.70
C SER A 509 19.47 -23.54 14.16
N PHE A 510 19.37 -23.88 12.86
CA PHE A 510 18.09 -24.26 12.26
C PHE A 510 17.69 -25.67 12.75
N THR A 511 16.45 -25.73 13.25
CA THR A 511 15.83 -27.00 13.67
C THR A 511 15.09 -27.65 12.50
N LEU A 512 14.71 -28.92 12.66
CA LEU A 512 13.90 -29.67 11.70
C LEU A 512 12.62 -28.90 11.34
N GLN A 513 12.50 -28.50 10.07
CA GLN A 513 11.35 -27.75 9.58
C GLN A 513 11.32 -27.70 8.05
N ASN A 514 10.18 -27.29 7.53
CA ASN A 514 10.06 -26.89 6.14
C ASN A 514 10.53 -25.45 5.99
N LEU A 515 11.40 -25.22 5.03
CA LEU A 515 11.93 -23.91 4.66
C LEU A 515 11.45 -23.53 3.27
N ILE A 516 11.43 -22.23 2.98
CA ILE A 516 11.20 -21.72 1.64
C ILE A 516 12.47 -21.02 1.18
N VAL A 517 13.03 -21.49 0.07
CA VAL A 517 14.17 -20.85 -0.60
C VAL A 517 13.62 -20.00 -1.73
N THR A 518 13.85 -18.69 -1.67
CA THR A 518 13.45 -17.75 -2.72
C THR A 518 14.70 -17.20 -3.40
N LEU A 519 14.84 -17.45 -4.70
CA LEU A 519 15.83 -16.84 -5.58
C LEU A 519 15.21 -15.59 -6.20
N VAL A 520 15.95 -14.48 -6.18
CA VAL A 520 15.56 -13.23 -6.83
C VAL A 520 16.59 -12.90 -7.89
N ILE A 521 16.13 -12.73 -9.13
CA ILE A 521 16.97 -12.38 -10.28
C ILE A 521 16.56 -11.00 -10.77
N ASP A 522 17.55 -10.12 -10.94
CA ASP A 522 17.42 -8.74 -11.43
C ASP A 522 16.41 -7.89 -10.64
N ASN A 523 16.25 -8.18 -9.36
CA ASN A 523 15.27 -7.55 -8.45
C ASN A 523 13.79 -7.63 -8.90
N THR A 524 13.52 -8.38 -9.95
CA THR A 524 12.22 -8.46 -10.63
C THR A 524 11.61 -9.86 -10.55
N PHE A 525 12.42 -10.90 -10.79
CA PHE A 525 11.92 -12.26 -10.92
C PHE A 525 12.18 -13.05 -9.63
N TYR A 526 11.09 -13.49 -9.02
CA TYR A 526 11.09 -14.26 -7.78
C TYR A 526 10.72 -15.71 -8.06
N ILE A 527 11.53 -16.65 -7.57
CA ILE A 527 11.32 -18.09 -7.75
C ILE A 527 11.46 -18.74 -6.38
N SER A 528 10.41 -19.37 -5.89
CA SER A 528 10.41 -20.03 -4.59
C SER A 528 10.28 -21.54 -4.71
N LYS A 529 11.01 -22.27 -3.86
CA LYS A 529 10.95 -23.73 -3.70
C LYS A 529 10.95 -24.10 -2.22
N SER A 530 10.16 -25.09 -1.88
CA SER A 530 10.21 -25.70 -0.55
C SER A 530 11.45 -26.55 -0.38
N LEU A 531 12.11 -26.42 0.77
CA LEU A 531 13.27 -27.22 1.20
C LEU A 531 12.91 -27.87 2.54
N VAL A 532 13.09 -29.18 2.62
CA VAL A 532 12.87 -29.95 3.84
C VAL A 532 14.20 -30.13 4.55
N LEU A 533 14.33 -29.58 5.77
CA LEU A 533 15.48 -29.82 6.64
C LEU A 533 15.17 -31.04 7.51
N GLN A 534 16.05 -32.06 7.44
CA GLN A 534 15.96 -33.30 8.21
C GLN A 534 17.25 -33.52 9.03
N GLU A 535 17.22 -34.50 9.95
CA GLU A 535 18.39 -34.88 10.78
C GLU A 535 19.56 -35.43 9.97
#